data_2fa3471927c72cadccc4157f6e5bbfca
#
_entry.id   2fa3471927c72cadccc4157f6e5bbfca
#
_cell.length_a   1.000
_cell.length_b   1.000
_cell.length_c   1.000
_cell.angle_alpha   90.00
_cell.angle_beta   90.00
_cell.angle_gamma   90.00
#
_symmetry.space_group_name_H-M   'P 1'
#
loop_
_entity.id
_entity.type
_entity.pdbx_description
1 polymer ?
#
loop_
_entity_poly.entity_id
_entity_poly.type
_entity_poly.pdbx_seq_one_letter_code
_entity_poly.pdbx_strand_id
1 'polypeptide(L)'
;SFNISRNNYDNVPLGNGENENSGIITAAVAFNPTVPVRDEKGNYSTNPQMPQLPNPVSLLEINDKTVKERLLGSAYIEVEPIKGLKLKANLGIDRKYQKRKTYLPKTTQYGAAVNGQAYLAQEDNNDYLMDLTANYQKIFGEHSFNVLFGYSYQKFNTEGMSAGNQDFINDSFLYNNLGAGNYSRPPVGSYASVSSLSSYFGRFNYSWKEKYLLT
;
A
#
# COMPACT_ATOMS: atom_id res chain seq x y z
N SER A 1 -12.05 -14.51 12.91
CA SER A 1 -11.91 -14.49 11.44
C SER A 1 -10.44 -14.35 11.06
N PHE A 2 -10.08 -14.89 9.88
CA PHE A 2 -8.71 -14.84 9.38
C PHE A 2 -8.74 -14.74 7.86
N ASN A 3 -7.95 -13.84 7.31
CA ASN A 3 -7.83 -13.64 5.87
C ASN A 3 -6.37 -13.38 5.49
N ILE A 4 -5.88 -14.10 4.48
CA ILE A 4 -4.57 -13.88 3.88
C ILE A 4 -4.77 -13.60 2.40
N SER A 5 -4.11 -12.57 1.89
CA SER A 5 -4.09 -12.29 0.47
C SER A 5 -2.68 -11.95 0.00
N ARG A 6 -2.37 -12.35 -1.23
CA ARG A 6 -1.15 -11.96 -1.95
C ARG A 6 -1.50 -11.58 -3.36
N ASN A 7 -1.12 -10.39 -3.77
CA ASN A 7 -1.35 -9.86 -5.10
C ASN A 7 -0.02 -9.48 -5.74
N ASN A 8 0.18 -9.92 -6.98
CA ASN A 8 1.32 -9.55 -7.80
C ASN A 8 0.82 -8.66 -8.95
N TYR A 9 1.48 -7.54 -9.14
CA TYR A 9 1.16 -6.59 -10.18
C TYR A 9 2.37 -6.40 -11.09
N ASP A 10 2.15 -6.47 -12.39
CA ASP A 10 3.03 -5.88 -13.39
C ASP A 10 2.48 -4.47 -13.66
N ASN A 11 3.20 -3.46 -13.19
CA ASN A 11 2.74 -2.09 -13.29
C ASN A 11 3.01 -1.55 -14.70
N VAL A 12 2.04 -0.84 -15.22
CA VAL A 12 2.21 -0.10 -16.48
C VAL A 12 2.72 1.30 -16.16
N PRO A 13 3.76 1.80 -16.84
CA PRO A 13 4.25 3.16 -16.65
C PRO A 13 3.16 4.17 -17.05
N LEU A 14 2.46 4.73 -16.07
CA LEU A 14 1.39 5.71 -16.30
C LEU A 14 1.88 7.15 -16.32
N GLY A 15 3.13 7.39 -15.91
CA GLY A 15 3.68 8.73 -15.73
C GLY A 15 2.98 9.56 -14.66
N ASN A 16 3.55 10.68 -14.29
CA ASN A 16 3.05 11.51 -13.18
C ASN A 16 2.12 12.65 -13.64
N GLY A 17 1.40 12.50 -14.75
CA GLY A 17 0.27 13.36 -15.12
C GLY A 17 0.56 14.83 -15.47
N GLU A 18 1.72 15.37 -15.16
CA GLU A 18 2.03 16.79 -15.33
C GLU A 18 2.91 17.11 -16.57
N ASN A 19 3.48 16.07 -17.20
CA ASN A 19 4.30 16.22 -18.39
C ASN A 19 3.70 15.46 -19.57
N GLU A 20 3.79 16.04 -20.75
CA GLU A 20 3.41 15.44 -22.04
C GLU A 20 4.05 14.07 -22.30
N ASN A 21 5.07 13.73 -21.51
CA ASN A 21 5.92 12.53 -21.63
C ASN A 21 5.53 11.41 -20.68
N SER A 22 4.41 11.52 -20.01
CA SER A 22 4.08 10.62 -18.91
C SER A 22 3.26 9.42 -19.37
N GLY A 23 3.94 8.28 -19.46
CA GLY A 23 3.30 6.99 -19.55
C GLY A 23 3.02 6.49 -20.97
N ILE A 24 2.78 5.18 -21.05
CA ILE A 24 2.64 4.46 -22.31
C ILE A 24 1.39 4.89 -23.10
N ILE A 25 0.28 5.19 -22.43
CA ILE A 25 -0.97 5.56 -23.08
C ILE A 25 -0.83 6.93 -23.75
N THR A 26 -0.32 7.91 -23.01
CA THR A 26 -0.06 9.26 -23.54
C THR A 26 0.94 9.22 -24.70
N ALA A 27 2.03 8.47 -24.52
CA ALA A 27 3.01 8.27 -25.57
C ALA A 27 2.38 7.63 -26.82
N ALA A 28 1.56 6.60 -26.67
CA ALA A 28 0.92 5.90 -27.80
C ALA A 28 -0.05 6.79 -28.59
N VAL A 29 -0.76 7.68 -27.89
CA VAL A 29 -1.72 8.61 -28.57
C VAL A 29 -0.99 9.77 -29.26
N ALA A 30 0.09 10.28 -28.67
CA ALA A 30 0.79 11.47 -29.16
C ALA A 30 1.95 11.14 -30.11
N PHE A 31 2.43 9.90 -30.16
CA PHE A 31 3.55 9.53 -31.03
C PHE A 31 3.15 9.56 -32.48
N ASN A 32 4.02 10.12 -33.35
CA ASN A 32 3.75 10.23 -34.80
C ASN A 32 3.68 8.82 -35.43
N PRO A 33 2.53 8.42 -36.01
CA PRO A 33 2.34 7.07 -36.57
C PRO A 33 3.17 6.76 -37.79
N THR A 34 3.77 7.79 -38.45
CA THR A 34 4.64 7.59 -39.61
C THR A 34 6.09 7.29 -39.22
N VAL A 35 6.46 7.44 -37.94
CA VAL A 35 7.79 7.12 -37.46
C VAL A 35 7.87 5.62 -37.18
N PRO A 36 8.84 4.90 -37.79
CA PRO A 36 8.98 3.46 -37.51
C PRO A 36 9.33 3.21 -36.05
N VAL A 37 8.94 2.05 -35.52
CA VAL A 37 9.22 1.69 -34.11
C VAL A 37 10.72 1.63 -33.82
N ARG A 38 11.51 1.15 -34.81
CA ARG A 38 12.97 1.05 -34.69
C ARG A 38 13.65 1.71 -35.88
N ASP A 39 14.80 2.28 -35.64
CA ASP A 39 15.67 2.84 -36.66
C ASP A 39 16.45 1.72 -37.41
N GLU A 40 17.23 2.09 -38.43
CA GLU A 40 18.03 1.18 -39.24
C GLU A 40 19.10 0.42 -38.39
N LYS A 41 19.48 0.94 -37.22
CA LYS A 41 20.43 0.35 -36.30
C LYS A 41 19.74 -0.56 -35.26
N GLY A 42 18.40 -0.65 -35.30
CA GLY A 42 17.62 -1.46 -34.38
C GLY A 42 17.27 -0.79 -33.03
N ASN A 43 17.65 0.47 -32.83
CA ASN A 43 17.26 1.24 -31.64
C ASN A 43 15.82 1.73 -31.76
N TYR A 44 15.17 2.03 -30.65
CA TYR A 44 13.86 2.67 -30.68
C TYR A 44 13.95 4.06 -31.29
N SER A 45 13.10 4.32 -32.31
CA SER A 45 13.07 5.59 -32.98
C SER A 45 12.57 6.71 -32.09
N THR A 46 13.16 7.88 -32.21
CA THR A 46 12.68 9.12 -31.57
C THR A 46 11.72 9.86 -32.50
N ASN A 47 10.72 10.53 -31.95
CA ASN A 47 9.84 11.41 -32.73
C ASN A 47 10.58 12.72 -33.05
N PRO A 48 10.87 13.05 -34.33
CA PRO A 48 11.61 14.26 -34.68
C PRO A 48 10.89 15.56 -34.30
N GLN A 49 9.56 15.51 -34.21
CA GLN A 49 8.72 16.68 -33.87
C GLN A 49 8.58 16.86 -32.35
N MET A 50 8.71 15.77 -31.59
CA MET A 50 8.61 15.75 -30.14
C MET A 50 9.69 14.83 -29.55
N PRO A 51 10.97 15.24 -29.58
CA PRO A 51 12.09 14.37 -29.14
C PRO A 51 12.02 13.93 -27.68
N GLN A 52 11.31 14.69 -26.86
CA GLN A 52 11.10 14.39 -25.45
C GLN A 52 10.03 13.30 -25.24
N LEU A 53 9.18 13.02 -26.23
CA LEU A 53 8.15 11.99 -26.15
C LEU A 53 8.78 10.61 -26.37
N PRO A 54 8.75 9.70 -25.39
CA PRO A 54 9.35 8.40 -25.56
C PRO A 54 8.60 7.55 -26.59
N ASN A 55 9.31 6.67 -27.25
CA ASN A 55 8.68 5.66 -28.11
C ASN A 55 7.79 4.74 -27.24
N PRO A 56 6.48 4.65 -27.51
CA PRO A 56 5.56 3.90 -26.63
C PRO A 56 5.90 2.42 -26.53
N VAL A 57 6.48 1.81 -27.59
CA VAL A 57 6.89 0.41 -27.55
C VAL A 57 8.11 0.22 -26.64
N SER A 58 9.01 1.19 -26.57
CA SER A 58 10.17 1.13 -25.66
C SER A 58 9.74 1.10 -24.19
N LEU A 59 8.63 1.74 -23.84
CA LEU A 59 8.13 1.76 -22.48
C LEU A 59 7.63 0.39 -21.99
N LEU A 60 7.33 -0.53 -22.90
CA LEU A 60 6.98 -1.92 -22.57
C LEU A 60 8.17 -2.72 -22.02
N GLU A 61 9.40 -2.27 -22.24
CA GLU A 61 10.60 -2.90 -21.69
C GLU A 61 10.86 -2.52 -20.22
N ILE A 62 10.16 -1.51 -19.71
CA ILE A 62 10.26 -1.12 -18.30
C ILE A 62 9.72 -2.26 -17.43
N ASN A 63 10.57 -2.73 -16.53
CA ASN A 63 10.19 -3.78 -15.60
C ASN A 63 9.78 -3.14 -14.28
N ASP A 64 8.48 -3.10 -13.98
CA ASP A 64 7.93 -2.52 -12.75
C ASP A 64 6.95 -3.51 -12.13
N LYS A 65 7.36 -4.10 -11.00
CA LYS A 65 6.59 -5.14 -10.31
C LYS A 65 6.30 -4.75 -8.88
N THR A 66 5.07 -4.96 -8.46
CA THR A 66 4.65 -4.77 -7.08
C THR A 66 4.06 -6.06 -6.53
N VAL A 67 4.53 -6.46 -5.35
CA VAL A 67 3.93 -7.53 -4.54
C VAL A 67 3.30 -6.89 -3.33
N LYS A 68 2.03 -7.21 -3.08
CA LYS A 68 1.30 -6.82 -1.87
C LYS A 68 0.83 -8.07 -1.14
N GLU A 69 1.15 -8.15 0.14
CA GLU A 69 0.69 -9.21 1.04
C GLU A 69 -0.10 -8.57 2.18
N ARG A 70 -1.19 -9.19 2.57
CA ARG A 70 -1.99 -8.75 3.72
C ARG A 70 -2.42 -9.96 4.53
N LEU A 71 -2.25 -9.83 5.82
CA LEU A 71 -2.78 -10.75 6.83
C LEU A 71 -3.71 -9.96 7.74
N LEU A 72 -4.98 -10.29 7.69
CA LEU A 72 -6.01 -9.72 8.56
C LEU A 72 -6.56 -10.83 9.46
N GLY A 73 -6.47 -10.64 10.75
CA GLY A 73 -6.96 -11.59 11.73
C GLY A 73 -7.72 -10.92 12.86
N SER A 74 -8.78 -11.56 13.36
CA SER A 74 -9.44 -11.16 14.59
C SER A 74 -9.93 -12.36 15.37
N ALA A 75 -9.84 -12.27 16.70
CA ALA A 75 -10.38 -13.23 17.64
C ALA A 75 -11.05 -12.49 18.78
N TYR A 76 -12.10 -13.08 19.36
CA TYR A 76 -12.72 -12.54 20.54
C TYR A 76 -13.05 -13.66 21.54
N ILE A 77 -13.11 -13.26 22.80
CA ILE A 77 -13.63 -14.07 23.91
C ILE A 77 -14.75 -13.27 24.54
N GLU A 78 -15.87 -13.93 24.80
CA GLU A 78 -17.01 -13.38 25.54
C GLU A 78 -17.34 -14.33 26.70
N VAL A 79 -17.50 -13.78 27.89
CA VAL A 79 -17.89 -14.52 29.10
C VAL A 79 -19.04 -13.80 29.82
N GLU A 80 -19.92 -14.56 30.43
CA GLU A 80 -21.00 -14.07 31.29
C GLU A 80 -20.81 -14.55 32.71
N PRO A 81 -19.97 -13.86 33.51
CA PRO A 81 -19.62 -14.35 34.87
C PRO A 81 -20.81 -14.33 35.85
N ILE A 82 -21.74 -13.42 35.66
CA ILE A 82 -23.03 -13.34 36.34
C ILE A 82 -24.12 -13.03 35.33
N LYS A 83 -25.34 -13.49 35.59
CA LYS A 83 -26.50 -13.31 34.72
C LYS A 83 -26.68 -11.83 34.37
N GLY A 84 -26.65 -11.52 33.09
CA GLY A 84 -26.83 -10.18 32.54
C GLY A 84 -25.53 -9.36 32.38
N LEU A 85 -24.36 -9.82 32.90
CA LEU A 85 -23.07 -9.15 32.71
C LEU A 85 -22.25 -9.92 31.67
N LYS A 86 -22.08 -9.33 30.47
CA LYS A 86 -21.23 -9.84 29.41
C LYS A 86 -19.94 -9.04 29.33
N LEU A 87 -18.83 -9.75 29.47
CA LEU A 87 -17.48 -9.20 29.27
C LEU A 87 -16.95 -9.75 27.96
N LYS A 88 -16.52 -8.86 27.08
CA LYS A 88 -15.95 -9.25 25.78
C LYS A 88 -14.60 -8.58 25.58
N ALA A 89 -13.62 -9.37 25.17
CA ALA A 89 -12.33 -8.92 24.68
C ALA A 89 -12.20 -9.30 23.20
N ASN A 90 -11.92 -8.32 22.34
CA ASN A 90 -11.68 -8.50 20.91
C ASN A 90 -10.25 -8.07 20.60
N LEU A 91 -9.51 -8.91 19.88
CA LEU A 91 -8.15 -8.66 19.43
C LEU A 91 -8.11 -8.74 17.91
N GLY A 92 -7.46 -7.76 17.29
CA GLY A 92 -7.29 -7.66 15.84
C GLY A 92 -5.83 -7.42 15.46
N ILE A 93 -5.44 -7.96 14.33
CA ILE A 93 -4.17 -7.70 13.66
C ILE A 93 -4.44 -7.47 12.17
N ASP A 94 -3.86 -6.40 11.62
CA ASP A 94 -3.81 -6.15 10.18
C ASP A 94 -2.36 -5.88 9.79
N ARG A 95 -1.73 -6.87 9.15
CA ARG A 95 -0.37 -6.74 8.66
C ARG A 95 -0.38 -6.62 7.15
N LYS A 96 0.26 -5.56 6.63
CA LYS A 96 0.40 -5.28 5.20
C LYS A 96 1.87 -5.16 4.86
N TYR A 97 2.29 -5.87 3.86
CA TYR A 97 3.61 -5.77 3.28
C TYR A 97 3.51 -5.42 1.81
N GLN A 98 4.25 -4.41 1.38
CA GLN A 98 4.35 -4.04 -0.03
C GLN A 98 5.81 -3.96 -0.44
N LYS A 99 6.14 -4.55 -1.59
CA LYS A 99 7.45 -4.42 -2.22
C LYS A 99 7.29 -4.07 -3.70
N ARG A 100 7.89 -2.96 -4.11
CA ARG A 100 7.97 -2.52 -5.51
C ARG A 100 9.40 -2.61 -5.99
N LYS A 101 9.57 -3.07 -7.23
CA LYS A 101 10.85 -3.24 -7.90
C LYS A 101 10.72 -2.66 -9.30
N THR A 102 11.54 -1.67 -9.63
CA THR A 102 11.51 -0.99 -10.92
C THR A 102 12.87 -1.03 -11.57
N TYR A 103 12.90 -1.33 -12.86
CA TYR A 103 14.08 -1.22 -13.70
C TYR A 103 13.74 -0.53 -15.02
N LEU A 104 14.50 0.49 -15.35
CA LEU A 104 14.45 1.22 -16.62
C LEU A 104 15.65 0.79 -17.44
N PRO A 105 15.47 -0.04 -18.48
CA PRO A 105 16.55 -0.49 -19.35
C PRO A 105 17.18 0.64 -20.17
N LYS A 106 18.40 0.48 -20.56
CA LYS A 106 19.14 1.41 -21.43
C LYS A 106 18.49 1.62 -22.80
N THR A 107 17.65 0.70 -23.22
CA THR A 107 16.87 0.75 -24.46
C THR A 107 15.74 1.76 -24.41
N THR A 108 15.29 2.15 -23.21
CA THR A 108 14.27 3.18 -23.02
C THR A 108 14.90 4.57 -23.00
N GLN A 109 14.18 5.60 -23.42
CA GLN A 109 14.67 6.98 -23.40
C GLN A 109 15.11 7.43 -22.01
N TYR A 110 14.33 7.09 -20.98
CA TYR A 110 14.65 7.43 -19.58
C TYR A 110 15.85 6.65 -19.06
N GLY A 111 15.91 5.35 -19.34
CA GLY A 111 17.01 4.49 -18.92
C GLY A 111 18.32 4.83 -19.66
N ALA A 112 18.25 5.19 -20.95
CA ALA A 112 19.42 5.61 -21.74
C ALA A 112 20.08 6.86 -21.15
N ALA A 113 19.27 7.83 -20.67
CA ALA A 113 19.78 9.07 -20.11
C ALA A 113 20.67 8.87 -18.87
N VAL A 114 20.48 7.77 -18.14
CA VAL A 114 21.20 7.42 -16.90
C VAL A 114 21.92 6.08 -16.98
N ASN A 115 22.08 5.53 -18.19
CA ASN A 115 22.72 4.26 -18.47
C ASN A 115 22.13 3.08 -17.65
N GLY A 116 20.77 3.02 -17.60
CA GLY A 116 20.01 2.07 -16.80
C GLY A 116 19.75 2.56 -15.38
N GLN A 117 18.54 2.32 -14.85
CA GLN A 117 18.16 2.71 -13.50
C GLN A 117 17.37 1.60 -12.81
N ALA A 118 17.75 1.28 -11.59
CA ALA A 118 17.04 0.35 -10.73
C ALA A 118 16.54 1.04 -9.46
N TYR A 119 15.35 0.67 -8.98
CA TYR A 119 14.78 1.16 -7.75
C TYR A 119 14.02 0.06 -7.02
N LEU A 120 14.24 -0.04 -5.72
CA LEU A 120 13.54 -0.94 -4.80
C LEU A 120 12.89 -0.11 -3.71
N ALA A 121 11.64 -0.41 -3.39
CA ALA A 121 10.95 0.14 -2.24
C ALA A 121 10.17 -0.95 -1.52
N GLN A 122 10.16 -0.91 -0.21
CA GLN A 122 9.34 -1.78 0.62
C GLN A 122 8.72 -1.00 1.77
N GLU A 123 7.53 -1.43 2.18
CA GLU A 123 6.77 -0.87 3.28
C GLU A 123 6.11 -2.00 4.06
N ASP A 124 6.24 -1.95 5.38
CA ASP A 124 5.61 -2.83 6.34
C ASP A 124 4.67 -2.02 7.23
N ASN A 125 3.39 -2.38 7.26
CA ASN A 125 2.39 -1.83 8.17
C ASN A 125 1.91 -2.94 9.11
N ASN A 126 2.05 -2.73 10.41
CA ASN A 126 1.63 -3.67 11.45
C ASN A 126 0.69 -2.96 12.42
N ASP A 127 -0.60 -3.21 12.27
CA ASP A 127 -1.66 -2.56 13.03
C ASP A 127 -2.28 -3.56 14.01
N TYR A 128 -2.47 -3.13 15.25
CA TYR A 128 -3.04 -3.93 16.34
C TYR A 128 -4.27 -3.22 16.90
N LEU A 129 -5.29 -4.00 17.18
CA LEU A 129 -6.54 -3.56 17.81
C LEU A 129 -6.80 -4.40 19.05
N MET A 130 -7.20 -3.74 20.14
CA MET A 130 -7.75 -4.38 21.33
C MET A 130 -9.00 -3.60 21.77
N ASP A 131 -10.14 -4.27 21.80
CA ASP A 131 -11.38 -3.73 22.37
C ASP A 131 -11.80 -4.57 23.57
N LEU A 132 -12.09 -3.89 24.67
CA LEU A 132 -12.65 -4.49 25.89
C LEU A 132 -14.01 -3.87 26.13
N THR A 133 -15.04 -4.67 26.29
CA THR A 133 -16.38 -4.19 26.62
C THR A 133 -16.98 -4.95 27.80
N ALA A 134 -17.70 -4.21 28.65
CA ALA A 134 -18.54 -4.74 29.69
C ALA A 134 -19.98 -4.26 29.43
N ASN A 135 -20.90 -5.18 29.23
CA ASN A 135 -22.31 -4.88 29.02
C ASN A 135 -23.13 -5.54 30.13
N TYR A 136 -23.86 -4.73 30.89
CA TYR A 136 -24.76 -5.21 31.93
C TYR A 136 -26.20 -4.88 31.59
N GLN A 137 -27.02 -5.91 31.51
CA GLN A 137 -28.46 -5.80 31.29
C GLN A 137 -29.25 -6.41 32.45
N LYS A 138 -30.22 -5.69 32.94
CA LYS A 138 -31.13 -6.16 34.00
C LYS A 138 -32.54 -5.64 33.82
N ILE A 139 -33.49 -6.52 34.06
CA ILE A 139 -34.93 -6.20 34.06
C ILE A 139 -35.47 -6.37 35.47
N PHE A 140 -36.18 -5.36 35.96
CA PHE A 140 -36.90 -5.35 37.22
C PHE A 140 -38.34 -4.96 37.00
N GLY A 141 -39.26 -5.91 37.00
CA GLY A 141 -40.66 -5.65 36.69
C GLY A 141 -40.78 -4.96 35.34
N GLU A 142 -41.30 -3.74 35.31
CA GLU A 142 -41.51 -2.94 34.10
C GLU A 142 -40.28 -2.07 33.72
N HIS A 143 -39.17 -2.15 34.45
CA HIS A 143 -37.96 -1.37 34.24
C HIS A 143 -36.88 -2.25 33.58
N SER A 144 -36.29 -1.76 32.51
CA SER A 144 -35.15 -2.39 31.82
C SER A 144 -33.98 -1.42 31.78
N PHE A 145 -32.81 -1.92 32.20
CA PHE A 145 -31.54 -1.19 32.18
C PHE A 145 -30.55 -1.91 31.32
N ASN A 146 -29.84 -1.17 30.47
CA ASN A 146 -28.68 -1.67 29.73
C ASN A 146 -27.55 -0.65 29.83
N VAL A 147 -26.41 -1.07 30.39
CA VAL A 147 -25.22 -0.24 30.57
C VAL A 147 -24.07 -0.90 29.82
N LEU A 148 -23.46 -0.17 28.92
CA LEU A 148 -22.26 -0.57 28.21
C LEU A 148 -21.11 0.36 28.62
N PHE A 149 -19.98 -0.24 28.96
CA PHE A 149 -18.70 0.45 29.09
C PHE A 149 -17.68 -0.23 28.15
N GLY A 150 -16.85 0.54 27.47
CA GLY A 150 -15.85 0.02 26.56
C GLY A 150 -14.54 0.80 26.62
N TYR A 151 -13.48 0.09 26.34
CA TYR A 151 -12.13 0.60 26.11
C TYR A 151 -11.62 0.05 24.78
N SER A 152 -11.09 0.91 23.94
CA SER A 152 -10.46 0.57 22.67
C SER A 152 -9.02 1.09 22.64
N TYR A 153 -8.10 0.24 22.22
CA TYR A 153 -6.71 0.60 21.99
C TYR A 153 -6.31 0.15 20.58
N GLN A 154 -5.74 1.09 19.82
CA GLN A 154 -5.20 0.81 18.50
C GLN A 154 -3.76 1.28 18.45
N LYS A 155 -2.89 0.50 17.80
CA LYS A 155 -1.50 0.84 17.55
C LYS A 155 -1.19 0.62 16.08
N PHE A 156 -0.64 1.63 15.44
CA PHE A 156 -0.24 1.63 14.04
C PHE A 156 1.27 1.76 13.97
N ASN A 157 1.93 0.80 13.33
CA ASN A 157 3.36 0.85 13.08
C ASN A 157 3.57 0.77 11.57
N THR A 158 4.27 1.74 11.03
CA THR A 158 4.67 1.79 9.63
C THR A 158 6.17 1.93 9.53
N GLU A 159 6.81 1.07 8.74
CA GLU A 159 8.22 1.13 8.43
C GLU A 159 8.40 1.01 6.93
N GLY A 160 9.30 1.81 6.37
CA GLY A 160 9.60 1.76 4.97
C GLY A 160 11.07 2.00 4.67
N MET A 161 11.53 1.41 3.60
CA MET A 161 12.86 1.68 3.05
C MET A 161 12.81 1.70 1.52
N SER A 162 13.71 2.46 0.94
CA SER A 162 13.92 2.49 -0.50
C SER A 162 15.39 2.65 -0.82
N ALA A 163 15.79 2.06 -1.94
CA ALA A 163 17.14 2.21 -2.47
C ALA A 163 17.08 2.17 -4.00
N GLY A 164 17.94 2.94 -4.63
CA GLY A 164 18.09 2.93 -6.08
C GLY A 164 19.54 3.02 -6.48
N ASN A 165 19.83 2.72 -7.74
CA ASN A 165 21.12 3.00 -8.36
C ASN A 165 20.91 3.15 -9.87
N GLN A 166 21.91 3.70 -10.54
CA GLN A 166 21.95 3.90 -11.99
C GLN A 166 23.37 3.72 -12.51
N ASP A 167 23.56 3.84 -13.83
CA ASP A 167 24.82 3.63 -14.52
C ASP A 167 25.33 2.19 -14.37
N PHE A 168 24.53 1.26 -14.88
CA PHE A 168 24.86 -0.17 -14.89
C PHE A 168 25.70 -0.52 -16.12
N ILE A 169 26.63 -1.46 -15.99
CA ILE A 169 27.44 -1.95 -17.12
C ILE A 169 26.52 -2.65 -18.16
N ASN A 170 25.54 -3.42 -17.69
CA ASN A 170 24.54 -4.10 -18.53
C ASN A 170 23.21 -4.25 -17.79
N ASP A 171 22.15 -4.61 -18.52
CA ASP A 171 20.79 -4.75 -17.99
C ASP A 171 20.49 -6.16 -17.43
N SER A 172 21.45 -7.08 -17.38
CA SER A 172 21.21 -8.50 -17.08
C SER A 172 20.66 -8.76 -15.68
N PHE A 173 21.06 -7.95 -14.71
CA PHE A 173 20.62 -8.13 -13.31
C PHE A 173 19.34 -7.38 -12.98
N LEU A 174 18.90 -6.48 -13.85
CA LEU A 174 17.75 -5.60 -13.60
C LEU A 174 17.90 -4.92 -12.22
N TYR A 175 16.85 -5.03 -11.39
CA TYR A 175 16.84 -4.52 -10.00
C TYR A 175 17.46 -5.51 -8.98
N ASN A 176 17.99 -6.67 -9.39
CA ASN A 176 18.43 -7.70 -8.43
C ASN A 176 19.84 -7.46 -7.90
N ASN A 177 20.59 -6.53 -8.48
CA ASN A 177 21.92 -6.15 -8.00
C ASN A 177 22.12 -4.63 -8.08
N LEU A 178 21.61 -3.90 -7.08
CA LEU A 178 21.81 -2.45 -7.01
C LEU A 178 23.29 -2.06 -6.87
N GLY A 179 24.10 -2.90 -6.25
CA GLY A 179 25.53 -2.64 -6.07
C GLY A 179 26.35 -2.64 -7.37
N ALA A 180 25.79 -3.14 -8.49
CA ALA A 180 26.44 -3.11 -9.81
C ALA A 180 26.30 -1.76 -10.53
N GLY A 181 25.49 -0.83 -10.02
CA GLY A 181 25.42 0.53 -10.53
C GLY A 181 26.58 1.38 -10.01
N ASN A 182 27.00 2.36 -10.82
CA ASN A 182 28.19 3.19 -10.56
C ASN A 182 27.84 4.64 -10.21
N TYR A 183 26.60 4.92 -9.79
CA TYR A 183 26.22 6.28 -9.39
C TYR A 183 26.87 6.67 -8.07
N SER A 184 27.53 7.82 -8.04
CA SER A 184 28.34 8.28 -6.90
C SER A 184 27.54 8.56 -5.62
N ARG A 185 26.23 8.81 -5.74
CA ARG A 185 25.33 9.08 -4.62
C ARG A 185 23.99 8.35 -4.83
N PRO A 186 23.96 7.02 -4.71
CA PRO A 186 22.73 6.27 -4.92
C PRO A 186 21.67 6.71 -3.89
N PRO A 187 20.41 6.94 -4.33
CA PRO A 187 19.34 7.31 -3.42
C PRO A 187 19.04 6.16 -2.47
N VAL A 188 19.11 6.42 -1.18
CA VAL A 188 18.73 5.50 -0.11
C VAL A 188 17.88 6.27 0.89
N GLY A 189 16.77 5.73 1.28
CA GLY A 189 15.88 6.32 2.27
C GLY A 189 15.21 5.28 3.14
N SER A 190 14.92 5.66 4.38
CA SER A 190 14.11 4.86 5.30
C SER A 190 13.29 5.76 6.20
N TYR A 191 12.18 5.26 6.68
CA TYR A 191 11.33 5.93 7.64
C TYR A 191 10.64 4.92 8.53
N ALA A 192 10.29 5.37 9.74
CA ALA A 192 9.45 4.63 10.67
C ALA A 192 8.48 5.60 11.35
N SER A 193 7.27 5.17 11.55
CA SER A 193 6.23 5.92 12.26
C SER A 193 5.45 4.98 13.16
N VAL A 194 5.20 5.45 14.39
CA VAL A 194 4.37 4.74 15.37
C VAL A 194 3.33 5.71 15.90
N SER A 195 2.08 5.33 15.83
CA SER A 195 0.99 6.07 16.45
C SER A 195 0.07 5.13 17.23
N SER A 196 -0.60 5.67 18.24
CA SER A 196 -1.57 4.92 19.02
C SER A 196 -2.78 5.77 19.35
N LEU A 197 -3.93 5.10 19.46
CA LEU A 197 -5.19 5.70 19.84
C LEU A 197 -5.78 4.90 21.00
N SER A 198 -6.19 5.62 22.06
CA SER A 198 -6.93 5.03 23.19
C SER A 198 -8.26 5.75 23.34
N SER A 199 -9.33 5.02 23.52
CA SER A 199 -10.67 5.55 23.66
C SER A 199 -11.44 4.84 24.75
N TYR A 200 -12.17 5.61 25.56
CA TYR A 200 -13.18 5.11 26.47
C TYR A 200 -14.56 5.54 25.97
N PHE A 201 -15.51 4.66 26.04
CA PHE A 201 -16.88 4.94 25.64
C PHE A 201 -17.86 4.25 26.56
N GLY A 202 -19.04 4.85 26.71
CA GLY A 202 -20.12 4.31 27.52
C GLY A 202 -21.48 4.62 26.92
N ARG A 203 -22.43 3.75 27.16
CA ARG A 203 -23.84 3.95 26.80
C ARG A 203 -24.73 3.46 27.91
N PHE A 204 -25.73 4.23 28.24
CA PHE A 204 -26.79 3.90 29.21
C PHE A 204 -28.13 3.94 28.50
N ASN A 205 -28.86 2.84 28.56
CA ASN A 205 -30.25 2.78 28.07
C ASN A 205 -31.15 2.37 29.21
N TYR A 206 -32.24 3.09 29.34
CA TYR A 206 -33.31 2.79 30.30
C TYR A 206 -34.65 2.76 29.60
N SER A 207 -35.50 1.81 29.96
CA SER A 207 -36.84 1.69 29.46
C SER A 207 -37.80 1.44 30.63
N TRP A 208 -38.92 2.16 30.67
CA TRP A 208 -40.02 1.92 31.58
C TRP A 208 -41.31 1.59 30.81
N LYS A 209 -41.89 0.44 31.14
CA LYS A 209 -43.13 -0.07 30.50
C LYS A 209 -43.00 -0.20 28.97
N GLU A 210 -41.79 -0.26 28.43
CA GLU A 210 -41.51 -0.23 26.98
C GLU A 210 -42.10 1.02 26.26
N LYS A 211 -42.56 2.01 27.02
CA LYS A 211 -43.15 3.26 26.50
C LYS A 211 -42.25 4.46 26.64
N TYR A 212 -41.46 4.52 27.71
CA TYR A 212 -40.55 5.63 27.98
C TYR A 212 -39.10 5.12 27.84
N LEU A 213 -38.35 5.69 26.91
CA LEU A 213 -37.01 5.32 26.57
C LEU A 213 -36.07 6.49 26.84
N LEU A 214 -34.92 6.22 27.52
CA LEU A 214 -33.84 7.17 27.72
C LEU A 214 -32.55 6.48 27.22
N THR A 215 -31.79 7.22 26.41
CA THR A 215 -30.47 6.76 25.89
C THR A 215 -29.45 7.84 26.15
#